data_72d27637401603c7ede9bf5eb2c6e903
#
_entry.id   72d27637401603c7ede9bf5eb2c6e903
#
_cell.length_a   1.000
_cell.length_b   1.000
_cell.length_c   1.000
_cell.angle_alpha   90.00
_cell.angle_beta   90.00
_cell.angle_gamma   90.00
#
_symmetry.space_group_name_H-M   'P 1'
#
loop_
_entity.id
_entity.type
_entity.pdbx_description
1 polymer ?
#
loop_
_entity_poly.entity_id
_entity_poly.type
_entity_poly.pdbx_seq_one_letter_code
_entity_poly.pdbx_strand_id
1 'polypeptide(L)'
;MKTKSGMCLRIAIIAALTAASVTVAPAVVSVADSATPAASAPGHAHGPVWRTSLAGTLSDNSALFDIASVGPNAAWAVGTQYVDGVGQGVILRWNGRTWQQQSTPAVPETGVWHAVDGVSAHDVWAYGWDQVGETLAHYDGKRWTQTPLPDEKGYGFAKLAAVPGRAWLVSDTAINSYADGVWQSTPLPSGVHINAIEARTAHDAWAVGQFAYAGQPSRSVLLHWNGRSWTETAPAGSALGITAVYQESARSVWVTALTPYTEDEPQQTKVLHWNGRTWRDVTGPVDGLWANAITGDGKGTVWVSGDPYGYEGTALYWRLRDGAWTSVEGDAAPGGQTQSYDIEALAPTGRTGQFWSVGFYGLITGESTSAQYELIQRSTR
;
A
#
# COMPACT_ATOMS: atom_id res chain seq x y z
N MET A 1 -38.25 -10.67 -13.40
CA MET A 1 -37.71 -10.51 -12.05
C MET A 1 -36.20 -10.38 -12.20
N LYS A 2 -35.64 -9.21 -11.96
CA LYS A 2 -34.23 -8.89 -12.15
C LYS A 2 -33.50 -9.07 -10.82
N THR A 3 -32.61 -10.03 -10.72
CA THR A 3 -31.67 -10.17 -9.61
C THR A 3 -30.44 -9.32 -9.90
N LYS A 4 -30.21 -8.32 -9.06
CA LYS A 4 -29.03 -7.46 -9.11
C LYS A 4 -27.86 -8.22 -8.47
N SER A 5 -26.79 -8.37 -9.24
CA SER A 5 -25.49 -8.83 -8.80
C SER A 5 -24.89 -7.82 -7.83
N GLY A 6 -24.42 -8.30 -6.68
CA GLY A 6 -23.80 -7.48 -5.64
C GLY A 6 -22.37 -7.12 -6.04
N MET A 7 -22.14 -5.84 -6.22
CA MET A 7 -20.84 -5.21 -6.39
C MET A 7 -20.19 -5.10 -5.01
N CYS A 8 -19.08 -5.80 -4.75
CA CYS A 8 -18.25 -5.57 -3.57
C CYS A 8 -17.56 -4.22 -3.69
N LEU A 9 -18.16 -3.25 -3.05
CA LEU A 9 -17.72 -1.88 -2.94
C LEU A 9 -16.70 -1.77 -1.81
N ARG A 10 -15.41 -1.76 -2.11
CA ARG A 10 -14.41 -1.18 -1.21
C ARG A 10 -14.36 0.33 -1.43
N ILE A 11 -15.47 0.98 -1.15
CA ILE A 11 -15.48 2.41 -0.87
C ILE A 11 -14.93 2.55 0.54
N ALA A 12 -14.09 3.53 0.78
CA ALA A 12 -13.72 3.95 2.11
C ALA A 12 -14.98 3.99 2.98
N ILE A 13 -15.06 3.08 3.95
CA ILE A 13 -16.20 3.00 4.84
C ILE A 13 -16.06 4.19 5.79
N ILE A 14 -16.79 5.25 5.49
CA ILE A 14 -17.25 6.16 6.52
C ILE A 14 -18.31 5.36 7.27
N ALA A 15 -17.90 4.59 8.28
CA ALA A 15 -18.80 3.87 9.15
C ALA A 15 -19.43 4.87 10.11
N ALA A 16 -20.66 5.28 9.81
CA ALA A 16 -21.53 5.87 10.81
C ALA A 16 -21.99 4.72 11.74
N LEU A 17 -21.30 4.54 12.84
CA LEU A 17 -21.73 3.67 13.93
C LEU A 17 -22.65 4.47 14.87
N THR A 18 -23.93 4.13 14.87
CA THR A 18 -24.86 4.55 15.93
C THR A 18 -24.52 3.82 17.23
N ALA A 19 -23.98 4.56 18.19
CA ALA A 19 -23.68 4.05 19.52
C ALA A 19 -24.93 3.87 20.35
N ALA A 20 -25.15 2.65 20.85
CA ALA A 20 -26.06 2.41 21.99
C ALA A 20 -25.25 2.61 23.28
N SER A 21 -25.63 3.61 24.05
CA SER A 21 -25.00 3.97 25.32
C SER A 21 -25.37 2.96 26.43
N VAL A 22 -24.34 2.30 26.98
CA VAL A 22 -24.42 1.60 28.26
C VAL A 22 -23.61 2.40 29.29
N THR A 23 -24.29 3.00 30.24
CA THR A 23 -23.67 3.71 31.36
C THR A 23 -23.17 2.72 32.42
N VAL A 24 -21.86 2.68 32.67
CA VAL A 24 -21.27 2.04 33.84
C VAL A 24 -20.50 3.10 34.63
N ALA A 25 -20.86 3.22 35.93
CA ALA A 25 -20.27 4.18 36.83
C ALA A 25 -18.82 3.80 37.22
N PRO A 26 -17.90 4.77 37.45
CA PRO A 26 -16.52 4.48 37.77
C PRO A 26 -16.32 4.17 39.26
N ALA A 27 -15.60 3.09 39.55
CA ALA A 27 -15.01 2.85 40.85
C ALA A 27 -13.64 3.53 40.92
N VAL A 28 -13.51 4.47 41.84
CA VAL A 28 -12.24 5.14 42.13
C VAL A 28 -11.36 4.24 42.99
N VAL A 29 -10.21 3.82 42.45
CA VAL A 29 -9.13 3.24 43.22
C VAL A 29 -7.94 4.20 43.17
N SER A 30 -7.63 4.80 44.32
CA SER A 30 -6.42 5.61 44.51
C SER A 30 -5.24 4.70 44.78
N VAL A 31 -4.19 4.79 43.97
CA VAL A 31 -2.86 4.21 44.29
C VAL A 31 -1.85 5.34 44.37
N ALA A 32 -1.17 5.35 45.51
CA ALA A 32 -0.22 6.37 45.86
C ALA A 32 1.09 6.31 45.04
N ASP A 33 1.55 7.49 44.74
CA ASP A 33 2.81 7.84 44.11
C ASP A 33 4.04 7.39 44.89
N SER A 34 4.99 6.74 44.25
CA SER A 34 6.38 6.70 44.68
C SER A 34 7.30 6.61 43.46
N ALA A 35 7.58 7.78 42.90
CA ALA A 35 8.55 7.91 41.81
C ALA A 35 9.97 7.98 42.39
N THR A 36 10.77 6.97 42.12
CA THR A 36 12.23 7.02 42.24
C THR A 36 12.78 7.48 40.88
N PRO A 37 13.67 8.50 40.80
CA PRO A 37 14.23 8.92 39.54
C PRO A 37 15.19 7.86 39.01
N ALA A 38 14.88 7.32 37.84
CA ALA A 38 15.77 6.44 37.12
C ALA A 38 16.96 7.22 36.55
N ALA A 39 18.15 6.74 36.82
CA ALA A 39 19.41 7.24 36.28
C ALA A 39 19.38 7.16 34.72
N SER A 40 19.78 8.25 34.07
CA SER A 40 19.96 8.33 32.63
C SER A 40 20.97 7.29 32.15
N ALA A 41 20.52 6.34 31.37
CA ALA A 41 21.33 5.36 30.66
C ALA A 41 22.18 6.02 29.57
N PRO A 42 23.39 5.52 29.26
CA PRO A 42 24.26 6.09 28.24
C PRO A 42 23.63 5.93 26.85
N GLY A 43 23.81 6.96 26.00
CA GLY A 43 23.19 7.16 24.74
C GLY A 43 23.08 5.92 23.85
N HIS A 44 21.87 5.46 23.64
CA HIS A 44 21.55 4.47 22.66
C HIS A 44 21.67 5.15 21.29
N ALA A 45 22.42 4.52 20.36
CA ALA A 45 22.35 4.87 18.95
C ALA A 45 20.87 4.81 18.56
N HIS A 46 20.28 5.94 18.22
CA HIS A 46 18.88 6.02 17.83
C HIS A 46 18.69 5.12 16.62
N GLY A 47 17.80 4.12 16.74
CA GLY A 47 17.35 3.31 15.62
C GLY A 47 16.72 4.21 14.53
N PRO A 48 16.41 3.66 13.37
CA PRO A 48 15.72 4.41 12.34
C PRO A 48 14.40 4.95 12.88
N VAL A 49 14.08 6.17 12.50
CA VAL A 49 12.80 6.83 12.81
C VAL A 49 12.15 7.25 11.51
N TRP A 50 10.84 7.28 11.48
CA TRP A 50 10.06 7.79 10.35
C TRP A 50 9.70 9.24 10.59
N ARG A 51 10.09 10.13 9.68
CA ARG A 51 9.87 11.58 9.76
C ARG A 51 8.89 12.03 8.70
N THR A 52 7.95 12.87 9.09
CA THR A 52 7.01 13.49 8.15
C THR A 52 7.77 14.35 7.13
N SER A 53 7.57 14.05 5.85
CA SER A 53 8.14 14.74 4.71
C SER A 53 7.11 15.64 4.03
N LEU A 54 5.84 15.25 4.05
CA LEU A 54 4.68 16.01 3.58
C LEU A 54 3.45 15.54 4.35
N ALA A 55 2.61 16.46 4.78
CA ALA A 55 1.33 16.16 5.40
C ALA A 55 0.41 17.40 5.33
N GLY A 56 -0.86 17.20 4.95
CA GLY A 56 -1.89 18.23 4.96
C GLY A 56 -1.56 19.45 4.12
N THR A 57 -0.97 19.27 2.94
CA THR A 57 -0.62 20.34 2.00
C THR A 57 -1.56 20.42 0.81
N LEU A 58 -2.29 19.33 0.56
CA LEU A 58 -3.40 19.26 -0.39
C LEU A 58 -4.68 19.77 0.29
N SER A 59 -5.78 19.78 -0.45
CA SER A 59 -7.09 20.12 0.12
C SER A 59 -7.58 19.06 1.10
N ASP A 60 -8.57 19.39 1.92
CA ASP A 60 -9.25 18.45 2.82
C ASP A 60 -9.74 17.20 2.09
N ASN A 61 -9.78 16.08 2.78
CA ASN A 61 -10.12 14.76 2.22
C ASN A 61 -9.18 14.32 1.10
N SER A 62 -7.87 14.46 1.33
CA SER A 62 -6.81 13.95 0.46
C SER A 62 -6.22 12.64 0.99
N ALA A 63 -5.77 11.79 0.07
CA ALA A 63 -5.10 10.54 0.36
C ALA A 63 -4.10 10.20 -0.74
N LEU A 64 -3.02 9.49 -0.38
CA LEU A 64 -2.08 8.90 -1.32
C LEU A 64 -2.17 7.38 -1.24
N PHE A 65 -2.20 6.72 -2.40
CA PHE A 65 -2.45 5.28 -2.50
C PHE A 65 -1.24 4.47 -2.94
N ASP A 66 -0.30 5.11 -3.66
CA ASP A 66 0.86 4.38 -4.17
C ASP A 66 2.07 5.29 -4.36
N ILE A 67 3.28 4.70 -4.39
CA ILE A 67 4.54 5.40 -4.55
C ILE A 67 5.55 4.60 -5.38
N ALA A 68 6.10 5.22 -6.41
CA ALA A 68 7.25 4.73 -7.18
C ALA A 68 8.50 5.55 -6.86
N SER A 69 9.61 4.88 -6.62
CA SER A 69 10.90 5.54 -6.39
C SER A 69 11.98 4.93 -7.28
N VAL A 70 12.50 5.74 -8.19
CA VAL A 70 13.51 5.33 -9.17
C VAL A 70 14.90 5.87 -8.86
N GLY A 71 15.04 6.48 -7.69
CA GLY A 71 16.33 6.99 -7.22
C GLY A 71 16.21 8.10 -6.18
N PRO A 72 17.34 8.57 -5.63
CA PRO A 72 17.35 9.49 -4.49
C PRO A 72 16.74 10.88 -4.77
N ASN A 73 16.63 11.23 -6.04
CA ASN A 73 16.11 12.53 -6.50
C ASN A 73 14.86 12.40 -7.39
N ALA A 74 14.29 11.21 -7.49
CA ALA A 74 13.12 10.98 -8.32
C ALA A 74 12.21 9.91 -7.71
N ALA A 75 11.04 10.33 -7.25
CA ALA A 75 9.94 9.50 -6.81
C ALA A 75 8.62 10.17 -7.17
N TRP A 76 7.56 9.38 -7.30
CA TRP A 76 6.21 9.85 -7.54
C TRP A 76 5.27 9.19 -6.55
N ALA A 77 4.38 9.98 -5.97
CA ALA A 77 3.28 9.52 -5.14
C ALA A 77 1.97 9.94 -5.80
N VAL A 78 0.98 9.06 -5.78
CA VAL A 78 -0.29 9.28 -6.45
C VAL A 78 -1.47 9.10 -5.51
N GLY A 79 -2.55 9.82 -5.79
CA GLY A 79 -3.73 9.77 -4.94
C GLY A 79 -4.85 10.67 -5.42
N THR A 80 -5.59 11.22 -4.46
CA THR A 80 -6.72 12.11 -4.69
C THR A 80 -6.73 13.26 -3.69
N GLN A 81 -7.39 14.33 -4.05
CA GLN A 81 -7.84 15.41 -3.17
C GLN A 81 -9.28 15.81 -3.55
N TYR A 82 -9.98 16.48 -2.65
CA TYR A 82 -11.30 17.01 -2.94
C TYR A 82 -11.25 18.53 -2.96
N VAL A 83 -11.66 19.11 -4.09
CA VAL A 83 -11.78 20.56 -4.26
C VAL A 83 -13.23 20.86 -4.59
N ASP A 84 -13.87 21.68 -3.77
CA ASP A 84 -15.31 22.05 -3.90
C ASP A 84 -16.23 20.80 -3.98
N GLY A 85 -15.88 19.74 -3.26
CA GLY A 85 -16.64 18.48 -3.22
C GLY A 85 -16.42 17.55 -4.44
N VAL A 86 -15.50 17.89 -5.33
CA VAL A 86 -15.15 17.07 -6.50
C VAL A 86 -13.78 16.43 -6.29
N GLY A 87 -13.72 15.10 -6.45
CA GLY A 87 -12.47 14.36 -6.42
C GLY A 87 -11.57 14.73 -7.60
N GLN A 88 -10.34 15.06 -7.32
CA GLN A 88 -9.30 15.37 -8.30
C GLN A 88 -8.08 14.50 -8.03
N GLY A 89 -7.66 13.74 -9.03
CA GLY A 89 -6.47 12.92 -8.97
C GLY A 89 -5.20 13.76 -8.87
N VAL A 90 -4.31 13.41 -7.95
CA VAL A 90 -3.04 14.11 -7.75
C VAL A 90 -1.85 13.20 -8.04
N ILE A 91 -0.84 13.76 -8.69
CA ILE A 91 0.49 13.18 -8.86
C ILE A 91 1.49 14.13 -8.20
N LEU A 92 2.18 13.67 -7.18
CA LEU A 92 3.27 14.38 -6.54
C LEU A 92 4.61 13.83 -7.04
N ARG A 93 5.58 14.70 -7.28
CA ARG A 93 6.94 14.32 -7.68
C ARG A 93 7.97 14.83 -6.69
N TRP A 94 8.84 13.95 -6.23
CA TRP A 94 10.05 14.28 -5.49
C TRP A 94 11.19 14.68 -6.43
N ASN A 95 11.78 15.84 -6.22
CA ASN A 95 12.88 16.36 -7.03
C ASN A 95 14.26 16.26 -6.33
N GLY A 96 14.35 15.48 -5.24
CA GLY A 96 15.53 15.36 -4.39
C GLY A 96 15.53 16.33 -3.19
N ARG A 97 14.58 17.27 -3.14
CA ARG A 97 14.50 18.29 -2.10
C ARG A 97 13.09 18.49 -1.56
N THR A 98 12.10 18.55 -2.42
CA THR A 98 10.68 18.79 -2.08
C THR A 98 9.76 17.95 -2.93
N TRP A 99 8.57 17.66 -2.42
CA TRP A 99 7.44 17.14 -3.17
C TRP A 99 6.73 18.28 -3.89
N GLN A 100 6.32 18.06 -5.13
CA GLN A 100 5.64 19.06 -5.97
C GLN A 100 4.53 18.38 -6.78
N GLN A 101 3.33 18.97 -6.76
CA GLN A 101 2.23 18.50 -7.59
C GLN A 101 2.55 18.70 -9.06
N GLN A 102 2.26 17.69 -9.86
CA GLN A 102 2.50 17.69 -11.30
C GLN A 102 1.24 18.11 -12.06
N SER A 103 1.42 18.86 -13.13
CA SER A 103 0.36 19.14 -14.08
C SER A 103 0.32 18.06 -15.16
N THR A 104 -0.89 17.64 -15.55
CA THR A 104 -1.14 16.58 -16.53
C THR A 104 -2.04 17.04 -17.68
N PRO A 105 -1.74 18.18 -18.36
CA PRO A 105 -2.67 18.81 -19.31
C PRO A 105 -2.96 17.98 -20.58
N ALA A 106 -2.15 16.97 -20.87
CA ALA A 106 -2.33 16.09 -22.02
C ALA A 106 -2.95 14.72 -21.63
N VAL A 107 -3.48 14.63 -20.41
CA VAL A 107 -4.16 13.44 -19.88
C VAL A 107 -5.56 13.88 -19.45
N PRO A 108 -6.61 13.09 -19.66
CA PRO A 108 -7.93 13.39 -19.11
C PRO A 108 -7.90 13.62 -17.61
N GLU A 109 -8.73 14.53 -17.13
CA GLU A 109 -8.92 14.70 -15.69
C GLU A 109 -9.39 13.38 -15.08
N THR A 110 -8.79 13.00 -13.98
CA THR A 110 -9.14 11.79 -13.22
C THR A 110 -9.58 12.18 -11.82
N GLY A 111 -10.53 11.45 -11.25
CA GLY A 111 -10.95 11.64 -9.85
C GLY A 111 -9.92 11.09 -8.86
N VAL A 112 -9.17 10.08 -9.27
CA VAL A 112 -8.12 9.44 -8.46
C VAL A 112 -7.02 8.84 -9.35
N TRP A 113 -5.77 8.99 -8.94
CA TRP A 113 -4.67 8.15 -9.38
C TRP A 113 -4.42 7.09 -8.32
N HIS A 114 -4.47 5.81 -8.71
CA HIS A 114 -4.49 4.69 -7.76
C HIS A 114 -3.20 3.87 -7.75
N ALA A 115 -2.51 3.78 -8.88
CA ALA A 115 -1.26 3.02 -8.98
C ALA A 115 -0.20 3.82 -9.75
N VAL A 116 1.05 3.69 -9.35
CA VAL A 116 2.21 4.28 -10.02
C VAL A 116 3.40 3.34 -9.92
N ASP A 117 4.11 3.16 -11.04
CA ASP A 117 5.42 2.52 -10.99
C ASP A 117 6.36 3.15 -12.04
N GLY A 118 7.65 3.01 -11.82
CA GLY A 118 8.65 3.69 -12.62
C GLY A 118 9.92 2.90 -12.86
N VAL A 119 10.37 2.95 -14.10
CA VAL A 119 11.62 2.36 -14.56
C VAL A 119 12.80 3.32 -14.35
N SER A 120 12.55 4.60 -14.56
CA SER A 120 13.54 5.66 -14.46
C SER A 120 12.89 7.03 -14.24
N ALA A 121 13.68 8.08 -14.06
CA ALA A 121 13.19 9.45 -13.98
C ALA A 121 12.51 9.96 -15.28
N HIS A 122 12.55 9.17 -16.35
CA HIS A 122 12.01 9.48 -17.68
C HIS A 122 11.06 8.39 -18.22
N ASP A 123 10.68 7.45 -17.36
CA ASP A 123 9.80 6.34 -17.72
C ASP A 123 9.01 5.93 -16.49
N VAL A 124 7.82 6.52 -16.34
CA VAL A 124 6.92 6.30 -15.19
C VAL A 124 5.51 6.13 -15.70
N TRP A 125 4.81 5.16 -15.15
CA TRP A 125 3.45 4.81 -15.48
C TRP A 125 2.54 5.12 -14.31
N ALA A 126 1.34 5.65 -14.58
CA ALA A 126 0.32 5.88 -13.58
C ALA A 126 -1.05 5.44 -14.12
N TYR A 127 -1.82 4.79 -13.27
CA TYR A 127 -3.18 4.38 -13.54
C TYR A 127 -4.14 5.09 -12.58
N GLY A 128 -5.25 5.58 -13.14
CA GLY A 128 -6.29 6.26 -12.40
C GLY A 128 -7.66 6.09 -13.04
N TRP A 129 -8.68 6.58 -12.37
CA TRP A 129 -10.06 6.52 -12.86
C TRP A 129 -10.94 7.62 -12.25
N ASP A 130 -12.09 7.83 -12.85
CA ASP A 130 -13.19 8.64 -12.34
C ASP A 130 -14.55 7.97 -12.63
N GLN A 131 -15.63 8.72 -12.51
CA GLN A 131 -16.97 8.23 -12.80
C GLN A 131 -17.21 8.03 -14.31
N VAL A 132 -16.38 8.61 -15.18
CA VAL A 132 -16.53 8.59 -16.63
C VAL A 132 -15.72 7.45 -17.25
N GLY A 133 -14.55 7.15 -16.68
CA GLY A 133 -13.68 6.11 -17.22
C GLY A 133 -12.34 5.98 -16.52
N GLU A 134 -11.52 5.15 -17.11
CA GLU A 134 -10.21 4.74 -16.63
C GLU A 134 -9.12 5.37 -17.49
N THR A 135 -8.00 5.71 -16.88
CA THR A 135 -6.90 6.40 -17.55
C THR A 135 -5.58 5.75 -17.19
N LEU A 136 -4.82 5.38 -18.22
CA LEU A 136 -3.41 5.01 -18.07
C LEU A 136 -2.56 6.13 -18.67
N ALA A 137 -1.61 6.62 -17.90
CA ALA A 137 -0.70 7.68 -18.30
C ALA A 137 0.76 7.22 -18.24
N HIS A 138 1.56 7.75 -19.14
CA HIS A 138 2.99 7.51 -19.20
C HIS A 138 3.76 8.85 -19.19
N TYR A 139 4.79 8.94 -18.36
CA TYR A 139 5.70 10.08 -18.25
C TYR A 139 7.01 9.79 -18.97
N ASP A 140 7.33 10.60 -19.98
CA ASP A 140 8.52 10.46 -20.83
C ASP A 140 9.74 11.25 -20.33
N GLY A 141 9.67 11.76 -19.09
CA GLY A 141 10.69 12.64 -18.52
C GLY A 141 10.41 14.13 -18.73
N LYS A 142 9.42 14.48 -19.55
CA LYS A 142 9.04 15.87 -19.85
C LYS A 142 7.57 16.12 -19.57
N ARG A 143 6.70 15.18 -19.92
CA ARG A 143 5.24 15.33 -19.80
C ARG A 143 4.57 13.98 -19.58
N TRP A 144 3.42 14.03 -18.98
CA TRP A 144 2.47 12.92 -18.94
C TRP A 144 1.64 12.90 -20.21
N THR A 145 1.46 11.72 -20.79
CA THR A 145 0.58 11.48 -21.96
C THR A 145 -0.29 10.28 -21.71
N GLN A 146 -1.53 10.31 -22.19
CA GLN A 146 -2.41 9.17 -22.12
C GLN A 146 -1.88 8.02 -22.99
N THR A 147 -1.93 6.81 -22.45
CA THR A 147 -1.63 5.56 -23.16
C THR A 147 -2.92 4.78 -23.32
N PRO A 148 -3.20 4.18 -24.49
CA PRO A 148 -4.35 3.30 -24.63
C PRO A 148 -4.31 2.16 -23.63
N LEU A 149 -5.46 1.92 -22.99
CA LEU A 149 -5.66 0.73 -22.15
C LEU A 149 -5.76 -0.52 -23.04
N PRO A 150 -5.47 -1.71 -22.53
CA PRO A 150 -5.87 -2.94 -23.19
C PRO A 150 -7.38 -2.97 -23.42
N ASP A 151 -7.86 -3.76 -24.41
CA ASP A 151 -9.26 -3.80 -24.86
C ASP A 151 -10.28 -4.30 -23.82
N GLU A 152 -9.82 -4.66 -22.64
CA GLU A 152 -10.67 -5.12 -21.55
C GLU A 152 -11.30 -3.95 -20.79
N LYS A 153 -12.42 -4.24 -20.13
CA LYS A 153 -13.13 -3.27 -19.29
C LYS A 153 -13.13 -3.74 -17.83
N GLY A 154 -13.20 -2.76 -16.91
CA GLY A 154 -13.36 -3.07 -15.50
C GLY A 154 -12.02 -3.27 -14.78
N TYR A 155 -11.15 -2.29 -14.93
CA TYR A 155 -9.87 -2.32 -14.20
C TYR A 155 -10.03 -2.01 -12.71
N GLY A 156 -11.05 -1.24 -12.33
CA GLY A 156 -11.32 -0.92 -10.93
C GLY A 156 -10.07 -0.44 -10.18
N PHE A 157 -9.67 -1.15 -9.16
CA PHE A 157 -8.44 -0.90 -8.40
C PHE A 157 -7.22 -1.61 -9.02
N ALA A 158 -6.98 -1.38 -10.31
CA ALA A 158 -5.87 -2.01 -11.03
C ALA A 158 -4.53 -1.82 -10.33
N LYS A 159 -3.67 -2.83 -10.47
CA LYS A 159 -2.29 -2.83 -9.97
C LYS A 159 -1.32 -2.70 -11.13
N LEU A 160 -0.22 -2.00 -10.89
CA LEU A 160 0.75 -1.64 -11.91
C LEU A 160 2.16 -2.07 -11.49
N ALA A 161 2.93 -2.61 -12.43
CA ALA A 161 4.35 -2.81 -12.28
C ALA A 161 5.07 -2.50 -13.59
N ALA A 162 6.25 -1.88 -13.53
CA ALA A 162 7.04 -1.49 -14.69
C ALA A 162 8.53 -1.77 -14.49
N VAL A 163 9.15 -2.32 -15.52
CA VAL A 163 10.59 -2.56 -15.60
C VAL A 163 11.10 -2.20 -17.00
N PRO A 164 12.41 -2.07 -17.23
CA PRO A 164 12.91 -1.81 -18.57
C PRO A 164 12.35 -2.78 -19.62
N GLY A 165 11.63 -2.22 -20.61
CA GLY A 165 11.05 -2.94 -21.72
C GLY A 165 9.72 -3.66 -21.45
N ARG A 166 9.14 -3.56 -20.26
CA ARG A 166 7.84 -4.17 -19.96
C ARG A 166 7.10 -3.45 -18.84
N ALA A 167 5.79 -3.34 -19.00
CA ALA A 167 4.88 -2.96 -17.93
C ALA A 167 3.75 -3.99 -17.80
N TRP A 168 3.13 -4.07 -16.63
CA TRP A 168 1.94 -4.88 -16.36
C TRP A 168 0.86 -4.01 -15.76
N LEU A 169 -0.35 -4.21 -16.21
CA LEU A 169 -1.56 -3.64 -15.64
C LEU A 169 -2.52 -4.79 -15.33
N VAL A 170 -2.87 -4.94 -14.08
CA VAL A 170 -3.75 -6.03 -13.61
C VAL A 170 -5.17 -5.51 -13.46
N SER A 171 -6.10 -6.13 -14.16
CA SER A 171 -7.54 -5.91 -14.02
C SER A 171 -8.19 -7.00 -13.17
N ASP A 172 -9.49 -6.90 -12.93
CA ASP A 172 -10.28 -7.95 -12.27
C ASP A 172 -10.32 -9.27 -13.07
N THR A 173 -10.03 -9.23 -14.36
CA THR A 173 -10.22 -10.37 -15.28
C THR A 173 -8.93 -10.85 -15.93
N ALA A 174 -7.85 -10.06 -15.91
CA ALA A 174 -6.60 -10.41 -16.59
C ALA A 174 -5.37 -9.75 -16.00
N ILE A 175 -4.21 -10.33 -16.26
CA ILE A 175 -2.90 -9.68 -16.15
C ILE A 175 -2.50 -9.26 -17.58
N ASN A 176 -2.49 -7.96 -17.83
CA ASN A 176 -2.10 -7.39 -19.10
C ASN A 176 -0.63 -7.01 -19.07
N SER A 177 0.14 -7.40 -20.07
CA SER A 177 1.54 -7.01 -20.20
C SER A 177 1.78 -6.19 -21.47
N TYR A 178 2.49 -5.08 -21.32
CA TYR A 178 2.89 -4.19 -22.41
C TYR A 178 4.36 -4.38 -22.72
N ALA A 179 4.67 -4.72 -23.96
CA ALA A 179 6.03 -4.78 -24.47
C ALA A 179 6.04 -4.43 -25.97
N ASP A 180 7.08 -3.77 -26.46
CA ASP A 180 7.26 -3.41 -27.87
C ASP A 180 6.04 -2.68 -28.49
N GLY A 181 5.34 -1.86 -27.70
CA GLY A 181 4.18 -1.10 -28.15
C GLY A 181 2.86 -1.90 -28.19
N VAL A 182 2.84 -3.13 -27.70
CA VAL A 182 1.67 -4.04 -27.80
C VAL A 182 1.28 -4.58 -26.42
N TRP A 183 -0.04 -4.58 -26.17
CA TRP A 183 -0.62 -5.27 -25.03
C TRP A 183 -0.89 -6.75 -25.33
N GLN A 184 -0.59 -7.59 -24.34
CA GLN A 184 -0.93 -9.01 -24.34
C GLN A 184 -1.65 -9.34 -23.03
N SER A 185 -2.85 -9.92 -23.11
CA SER A 185 -3.67 -10.27 -21.97
C SER A 185 -3.52 -11.74 -21.61
N THR A 186 -3.36 -12.01 -20.32
CA THR A 186 -3.44 -13.35 -19.72
C THR A 186 -4.68 -13.40 -18.84
N PRO A 187 -5.76 -14.10 -19.24
CA PRO A 187 -6.99 -14.18 -18.46
C PRO A 187 -6.76 -14.78 -17.08
N LEU A 188 -7.43 -14.22 -16.08
CA LEU A 188 -7.50 -14.78 -14.73
C LEU A 188 -8.73 -15.70 -14.62
N PRO A 189 -8.62 -16.84 -13.90
CA PRO A 189 -9.78 -17.64 -13.58
C PRO A 189 -10.81 -16.86 -12.76
N SER A 190 -12.09 -17.16 -12.95
CA SER A 190 -13.17 -16.55 -12.15
C SER A 190 -12.92 -16.76 -10.66
N GLY A 191 -13.06 -15.70 -9.87
CA GLY A 191 -12.83 -15.70 -8.42
C GLY A 191 -11.38 -15.46 -8.02
N VAL A 192 -10.45 -15.35 -8.95
CA VAL A 192 -9.08 -14.90 -8.67
C VAL A 192 -9.05 -13.36 -8.63
N HIS A 193 -8.57 -12.81 -7.53
CA HIS A 193 -8.37 -11.38 -7.31
C HIS A 193 -6.90 -11.13 -6.99
N ILE A 194 -6.24 -10.31 -7.79
CA ILE A 194 -4.84 -9.92 -7.58
C ILE A 194 -4.82 -8.60 -6.81
N ASN A 195 -4.17 -8.60 -5.66
CA ASN A 195 -4.07 -7.43 -4.77
C ASN A 195 -2.76 -6.66 -4.95
N ALA A 196 -1.70 -7.30 -5.43
CA ALA A 196 -0.43 -6.64 -5.70
C ALA A 196 0.33 -7.35 -6.83
N ILE A 197 1.16 -6.58 -7.52
CA ILE A 197 2.11 -7.07 -8.52
C ILE A 197 3.44 -6.35 -8.32
N GLU A 198 4.54 -7.07 -8.41
CA GLU A 198 5.88 -6.50 -8.42
C GLU A 198 6.75 -7.21 -9.46
N ALA A 199 7.55 -6.45 -10.17
CA ALA A 199 8.44 -6.97 -11.19
C ALA A 199 9.88 -6.54 -10.92
N ARG A 200 10.78 -7.51 -10.91
CA ARG A 200 12.22 -7.27 -10.81
C ARG A 200 12.87 -7.10 -12.18
N THR A 201 12.40 -7.84 -13.17
CA THR A 201 12.87 -7.77 -14.57
C THR A 201 11.72 -8.10 -15.52
N ALA A 202 11.90 -7.85 -16.82
CA ALA A 202 10.94 -8.25 -17.85
C ALA A 202 10.64 -9.78 -17.90
N HIS A 203 11.44 -10.59 -17.18
CA HIS A 203 11.33 -12.05 -17.15
C HIS A 203 11.08 -12.62 -15.74
N ASP A 204 10.87 -11.76 -14.75
CA ASP A 204 10.73 -12.18 -13.36
C ASP A 204 9.84 -11.19 -12.61
N ALA A 205 8.59 -11.60 -12.37
CA ALA A 205 7.57 -10.82 -11.68
C ALA A 205 6.65 -11.73 -10.85
N TRP A 206 6.03 -11.18 -9.82
CA TRP A 206 5.06 -11.84 -8.97
C TRP A 206 3.76 -11.05 -8.94
N ALA A 207 2.64 -11.76 -9.12
CA ALA A 207 1.29 -11.24 -8.90
C ALA A 207 0.62 -12.06 -7.81
N VAL A 208 0.12 -11.39 -6.78
CA VAL A 208 -0.34 -12.04 -5.56
C VAL A 208 -1.73 -11.56 -5.15
N GLY A 209 -2.48 -12.44 -4.48
CA GLY A 209 -3.83 -12.10 -4.05
C GLY A 209 -4.55 -13.31 -3.46
N GLN A 210 -5.81 -13.45 -3.81
CA GLN A 210 -6.67 -14.51 -3.28
C GLN A 210 -7.62 -15.05 -4.34
N PHE A 211 -8.02 -16.29 -4.14
CA PHE A 211 -9.21 -16.85 -4.77
C PHE A 211 -10.37 -16.74 -3.78
N ALA A 212 -11.46 -16.11 -4.21
CA ALA A 212 -12.70 -16.00 -3.46
C ALA A 212 -13.89 -16.18 -4.42
N TYR A 213 -14.60 -17.28 -4.29
CA TYR A 213 -15.76 -17.58 -5.11
C TYR A 213 -16.87 -18.20 -4.26
N ALA A 214 -18.11 -17.81 -4.52
CA ALA A 214 -19.24 -18.25 -3.73
C ALA A 214 -19.34 -19.79 -3.64
N GLY A 215 -19.42 -20.33 -2.42
CA GLY A 215 -19.54 -21.75 -2.15
C GLY A 215 -18.21 -22.55 -2.25
N GLN A 216 -17.07 -21.86 -2.45
CA GLN A 216 -15.76 -22.50 -2.45
C GLN A 216 -14.88 -21.93 -1.33
N PRO A 217 -13.96 -22.73 -0.74
CA PRO A 217 -13.00 -22.23 0.23
C PRO A 217 -12.09 -21.17 -0.39
N SER A 218 -11.87 -20.07 0.32
CA SER A 218 -10.87 -19.07 -0.06
C SER A 218 -9.46 -19.64 0.04
N ARG A 219 -8.58 -19.21 -0.87
CA ARG A 219 -7.17 -19.61 -0.86
C ARG A 219 -6.27 -18.48 -1.36
N SER A 220 -5.03 -18.49 -0.95
CA SER A 220 -4.00 -17.60 -1.49
C SER A 220 -3.76 -17.87 -2.98
N VAL A 221 -3.43 -16.83 -3.72
CA VAL A 221 -2.98 -16.89 -5.12
C VAL A 221 -1.61 -16.22 -5.20
N LEU A 222 -0.63 -16.98 -5.69
CA LEU A 222 0.77 -16.55 -5.86
C LEU A 222 1.22 -16.97 -7.26
N LEU A 223 1.23 -16.03 -8.19
CA LEU A 223 1.60 -16.25 -9.58
C LEU A 223 3.01 -15.71 -9.82
N HIS A 224 3.86 -16.54 -10.41
CA HIS A 224 5.22 -16.17 -10.81
C HIS A 224 5.33 -16.13 -12.33
N TRP A 225 5.82 -15.00 -12.85
CA TRP A 225 6.18 -14.81 -14.26
C TRP A 225 7.63 -15.22 -14.50
N ASN A 226 7.85 -16.17 -15.38
CA ASN A 226 9.17 -16.72 -15.70
C ASN A 226 9.76 -16.16 -17.02
N GLY A 227 9.19 -15.08 -17.54
CA GLY A 227 9.55 -14.49 -18.83
C GLY A 227 8.72 -15.01 -20.01
N ARG A 228 7.89 -16.06 -19.80
CA ARG A 228 7.09 -16.68 -20.85
C ARG A 228 5.64 -16.91 -20.43
N SER A 229 5.41 -17.32 -19.21
CA SER A 229 4.07 -17.63 -18.68
C SER A 229 3.99 -17.38 -17.19
N TRP A 230 2.78 -17.11 -16.72
CA TRP A 230 2.44 -17.11 -15.29
C TRP A 230 2.25 -18.55 -14.82
N THR A 231 2.84 -18.90 -13.70
CA THR A 231 2.70 -20.21 -13.04
C THR A 231 2.33 -20.01 -11.58
N GLU A 232 1.27 -20.70 -11.13
CA GLU A 232 0.88 -20.65 -9.72
C GLU A 232 1.87 -21.47 -8.87
N THR A 233 2.34 -20.90 -7.77
CA THR A 233 3.17 -21.56 -6.78
C THR A 233 2.31 -22.00 -5.59
N ALA A 234 2.70 -23.09 -4.95
CA ALA A 234 1.98 -23.57 -3.76
C ALA A 234 2.17 -22.57 -2.59
N PRO A 235 1.09 -22.06 -2.01
CA PRO A 235 1.18 -21.12 -0.91
C PRO A 235 1.66 -21.80 0.38
N ALA A 236 2.25 -21.03 1.29
CA ALA A 236 2.51 -21.45 2.67
C ALA A 236 1.24 -21.22 3.50
N GLY A 237 0.34 -22.14 3.48
CA GLY A 237 -0.92 -22.07 4.21
C GLY A 237 -2.13 -21.89 3.30
N SER A 238 -3.26 -22.39 3.76
CA SER A 238 -4.55 -22.27 3.10
C SER A 238 -5.31 -21.06 3.64
N ALA A 239 -6.11 -20.43 2.79
CA ALA A 239 -7.07 -19.39 3.17
C ALA A 239 -6.51 -18.01 3.61
N LEU A 240 -5.28 -17.67 3.25
CA LEU A 240 -4.75 -16.31 3.47
C LEU A 240 -5.09 -15.39 2.30
N GLY A 241 -5.55 -14.18 2.58
CA GLY A 241 -5.64 -13.09 1.62
C GLY A 241 -4.27 -12.39 1.51
N ILE A 242 -3.52 -12.61 0.43
CA ILE A 242 -2.24 -11.93 0.23
C ILE A 242 -2.51 -10.48 -0.14
N THR A 243 -1.87 -9.53 0.55
CA THR A 243 -2.15 -8.10 0.44
C THR A 243 -1.07 -7.34 -0.33
N ALA A 244 0.22 -7.65 -0.11
CA ALA A 244 1.32 -7.01 -0.80
C ALA A 244 2.48 -7.97 -1.06
N VAL A 245 3.39 -7.59 -1.97
CA VAL A 245 4.55 -8.38 -2.35
C VAL A 245 5.79 -7.48 -2.47
N TYR A 246 6.94 -8.00 -2.04
CA TYR A 246 8.26 -7.44 -2.26
C TYR A 246 9.22 -8.50 -2.78
N GLN A 247 9.77 -8.27 -3.96
CA GLN A 247 10.71 -9.20 -4.59
C GLN A 247 12.17 -8.73 -4.39
N GLU A 248 12.80 -9.21 -3.33
CA GLU A 248 14.21 -8.92 -3.03
C GLU A 248 15.17 -9.51 -4.08
N SER A 249 14.89 -10.72 -4.53
CA SER A 249 15.67 -11.43 -5.57
C SER A 249 14.83 -12.52 -6.21
N ALA A 250 15.35 -13.18 -7.25
CA ALA A 250 14.70 -14.34 -7.86
C ALA A 250 14.41 -15.51 -6.89
N ARG A 251 15.09 -15.54 -5.73
CA ARG A 251 14.97 -16.59 -4.71
C ARG A 251 14.54 -16.07 -3.35
N SER A 252 14.25 -14.78 -3.25
CA SER A 252 13.80 -14.16 -2.00
C SER A 252 12.64 -13.23 -2.32
N VAL A 253 11.44 -13.66 -1.93
CA VAL A 253 10.20 -12.91 -2.12
C VAL A 253 9.44 -12.88 -0.80
N TRP A 254 8.95 -11.73 -0.45
CA TRP A 254 8.22 -11.47 0.77
C TRP A 254 6.80 -11.06 0.44
N VAL A 255 5.84 -11.54 1.20
CA VAL A 255 4.44 -11.11 1.08
C VAL A 255 3.86 -10.85 2.45
N THR A 256 2.95 -9.89 2.50
CA THR A 256 2.02 -9.73 3.60
C THR A 256 0.70 -10.42 3.28
N ALA A 257 0.01 -10.87 4.30
CA ALA A 257 -1.28 -11.52 4.17
C ALA A 257 -2.13 -11.25 5.40
N LEU A 258 -3.44 -11.43 5.24
CA LEU A 258 -4.40 -11.42 6.34
C LEU A 258 -5.03 -12.81 6.49
N THR A 259 -5.20 -13.25 7.73
CA THR A 259 -6.01 -14.44 8.02
C THR A 259 -7.48 -14.15 7.69
N PRO A 260 -8.31 -15.17 7.40
CA PRO A 260 -9.73 -14.97 7.26
C PRO A 260 -10.33 -14.32 8.52
N TYR A 261 -11.30 -13.44 8.31
CA TYR A 261 -12.13 -12.95 9.41
C TYR A 261 -13.07 -14.07 9.87
N THR A 262 -13.16 -14.29 11.18
CA THR A 262 -14.18 -15.11 11.81
C THR A 262 -14.82 -14.33 12.95
N GLU A 263 -16.01 -14.76 13.42
CA GLU A 263 -16.67 -14.11 14.57
C GLU A 263 -15.87 -14.29 15.88
N ASP A 264 -15.09 -15.37 15.96
CA ASP A 264 -14.33 -15.74 17.17
C ASP A 264 -12.90 -15.17 17.17
N GLU A 265 -12.33 -14.89 15.98
CA GLU A 265 -10.96 -14.42 15.84
C GLU A 265 -10.87 -13.26 14.86
N PRO A 266 -10.30 -12.11 15.27
CA PRO A 266 -10.04 -11.00 14.35
C PRO A 266 -9.01 -11.40 13.31
N GLN A 267 -9.02 -10.71 12.17
CA GLN A 267 -7.98 -10.87 11.16
C GLN A 267 -6.61 -10.52 11.76
N GLN A 268 -5.62 -11.32 11.43
CA GLN A 268 -4.23 -11.14 11.85
C GLN A 268 -3.34 -10.99 10.63
N THR A 269 -2.35 -10.14 10.75
CA THR A 269 -1.27 -10.04 9.78
C THR A 269 -0.39 -11.28 9.80
N LYS A 270 -0.03 -11.74 8.60
CA LYS A 270 1.01 -12.74 8.35
C LYS A 270 2.07 -12.15 7.42
N VAL A 271 3.32 -12.50 7.67
CA VAL A 271 4.44 -12.23 6.77
C VAL A 271 5.04 -13.55 6.34
N LEU A 272 5.04 -13.80 5.03
CA LEU A 272 5.59 -15.04 4.46
C LEU A 272 6.82 -14.72 3.61
N HIS A 273 7.80 -15.62 3.65
CA HIS A 273 9.04 -15.51 2.89
C HIS A 273 9.26 -16.72 1.99
N TRP A 274 9.46 -16.49 0.71
CA TRP A 274 9.91 -17.46 -0.28
C TRP A 274 11.43 -17.50 -0.35
N ASN A 275 12.02 -18.66 -0.15
CA ASN A 275 13.48 -18.85 -0.14
C ASN A 275 14.02 -19.43 -1.47
N GLY A 276 13.25 -19.36 -2.55
CA GLY A 276 13.58 -19.97 -3.84
C GLY A 276 13.08 -21.40 -3.99
N ARG A 277 12.48 -22.00 -2.92
CA ARG A 277 12.00 -23.39 -2.92
C ARG A 277 10.67 -23.56 -2.19
N THR A 278 10.50 -22.92 -1.04
CA THR A 278 9.32 -23.04 -0.18
C THR A 278 8.99 -21.71 0.46
N TRP A 279 7.70 -21.48 0.72
CA TRP A 279 7.21 -20.43 1.56
C TRP A 279 7.34 -20.79 3.04
N ARG A 280 7.66 -19.82 3.88
CA ARG A 280 7.73 -19.97 5.35
C ARG A 280 7.01 -18.81 5.99
N ASP A 281 6.27 -19.09 7.07
CA ASP A 281 5.75 -18.04 7.96
C ASP A 281 6.93 -17.48 8.78
N VAL A 282 7.13 -16.17 8.67
CA VAL A 282 8.18 -15.42 9.36
C VAL A 282 7.60 -14.20 10.10
N THR A 283 6.30 -14.24 10.37
CA THR A 283 5.54 -13.16 11.01
C THR A 283 6.18 -12.71 12.33
N GLY A 284 6.62 -13.67 13.15
CA GLY A 284 7.20 -13.36 14.46
C GLY A 284 6.26 -12.51 15.31
N PRO A 285 6.75 -11.39 15.88
CA PRO A 285 5.96 -10.51 16.74
C PRO A 285 5.19 -9.40 15.97
N VAL A 286 5.11 -9.47 14.65
CA VAL A 286 4.40 -8.45 13.85
C VAL A 286 2.93 -8.48 14.20
N ASP A 287 2.47 -7.41 14.84
CA ASP A 287 1.12 -7.26 15.36
C ASP A 287 0.71 -5.78 15.34
N GLY A 288 -0.54 -5.50 15.67
CA GLY A 288 -1.05 -4.13 15.81
C GLY A 288 -1.42 -3.45 14.50
N LEU A 289 -1.38 -4.14 13.35
CA LEU A 289 -1.78 -3.57 12.06
C LEU A 289 -2.34 -4.63 11.10
N TRP A 290 -3.16 -4.20 10.16
CA TRP A 290 -3.52 -4.92 8.94
C TRP A 290 -2.51 -4.56 7.85
N ALA A 291 -1.53 -5.43 7.64
CA ALA A 291 -0.45 -5.12 6.70
C ALA A 291 -0.92 -5.16 5.26
N ASN A 292 -0.74 -4.05 4.55
CA ASN A 292 -1.04 -3.87 3.13
C ASN A 292 0.15 -3.30 2.34
N ALA A 293 1.27 -3.00 3.02
CA ALA A 293 2.48 -2.48 2.42
C ALA A 293 3.73 -3.23 2.90
N ILE A 294 4.61 -3.59 1.98
CA ILE A 294 5.90 -4.25 2.25
C ILE A 294 6.96 -3.76 1.27
N THR A 295 8.17 -3.56 1.75
CA THR A 295 9.34 -3.21 0.91
C THR A 295 10.65 -3.62 1.58
N GLY A 296 11.78 -3.46 0.90
CA GLY A 296 13.10 -3.74 1.47
C GLY A 296 14.26 -3.07 0.72
N ASP A 297 15.47 -3.26 1.23
CA ASP A 297 16.69 -2.65 0.68
C ASP A 297 17.49 -3.57 -0.26
N GLY A 298 16.99 -4.77 -0.54
CA GLY A 298 17.70 -5.79 -1.31
C GLY A 298 18.92 -6.37 -0.58
N LYS A 299 19.03 -6.17 0.74
CA LYS A 299 20.18 -6.58 1.58
C LYS A 299 19.74 -7.20 2.91
N GLY A 300 18.50 -7.68 2.96
CA GLY A 300 17.95 -8.35 4.15
C GLY A 300 17.23 -7.44 5.13
N THR A 301 17.09 -6.12 4.86
CA THR A 301 16.16 -5.28 5.62
C THR A 301 14.80 -5.29 4.93
N VAL A 302 13.76 -5.62 5.67
CA VAL A 302 12.36 -5.59 5.20
C VAL A 302 11.53 -4.71 6.12
N TRP A 303 10.64 -3.93 5.53
CA TRP A 303 9.68 -3.11 6.24
C TRP A 303 8.26 -3.51 5.87
N VAL A 304 7.40 -3.54 6.88
CA VAL A 304 5.95 -3.81 6.76
C VAL A 304 5.19 -2.68 7.45
N SER A 305 4.11 -2.24 6.85
CA SER A 305 3.18 -1.28 7.43
C SER A 305 1.77 -1.50 6.88
N GLY A 306 0.82 -0.71 7.36
CA GLY A 306 -0.57 -0.78 6.95
C GLY A 306 -1.46 0.05 7.85
N ASP A 307 -2.70 -0.39 8.01
CA ASP A 307 -3.70 0.22 8.87
C ASP A 307 -3.55 -0.32 10.30
N PRO A 308 -3.21 0.50 11.30
CA PRO A 308 -3.09 0.05 12.69
C PRO A 308 -4.44 -0.39 13.29
N TYR A 309 -4.41 -1.43 14.11
CA TYR A 309 -5.58 -1.84 14.90
C TYR A 309 -5.88 -0.79 15.97
N GLY A 310 -6.94 -0.07 15.81
CA GLY A 310 -7.29 1.00 16.73
C GLY A 310 -7.06 2.35 16.06
N TYR A 311 -7.99 3.22 16.25
CA TYR A 311 -8.10 4.49 15.52
C TYR A 311 -7.21 5.60 16.07
N GLU A 312 -6.41 5.32 17.11
CA GLU A 312 -5.64 6.36 17.81
C GLU A 312 -4.15 6.00 17.87
N GLY A 313 -3.29 6.93 17.46
CA GLY A 313 -1.85 6.72 17.57
C GLY A 313 -1.03 7.44 16.52
N THR A 314 0.04 6.79 16.10
CA THR A 314 0.95 7.18 15.01
C THR A 314 1.02 6.05 13.99
N ALA A 315 1.54 6.34 12.80
CA ALA A 315 1.82 5.30 11.82
C ALA A 315 2.77 4.24 12.43
N LEU A 316 2.41 2.98 12.26
CA LEU A 316 3.16 1.85 12.81
C LEU A 316 3.91 1.11 11.70
N TYR A 317 5.21 0.90 11.92
CA TYR A 317 6.10 0.18 11.03
C TYR A 317 6.76 -0.98 11.75
N TRP A 318 6.88 -2.12 11.08
CA TRP A 318 7.68 -3.23 11.52
C TRP A 318 8.89 -3.39 10.61
N ARG A 319 10.07 -3.49 11.20
CA ARG A 319 11.33 -3.71 10.50
C ARG A 319 11.93 -5.05 10.87
N LEU A 320 12.18 -5.87 9.85
CA LEU A 320 13.07 -7.02 9.96
C LEU A 320 14.49 -6.63 9.57
N ARG A 321 15.44 -6.93 10.44
CA ARG A 321 16.87 -6.81 10.15
C ARG A 321 17.65 -7.84 10.97
N ASP A 322 18.63 -8.48 10.33
CA ASP A 322 19.48 -9.49 10.99
C ASP A 322 18.65 -10.61 11.68
N GLY A 323 17.51 -10.96 11.11
CA GLY A 323 16.59 -11.98 11.60
C GLY A 323 15.70 -11.54 12.77
N ALA A 324 15.75 -10.27 13.19
CA ALA A 324 14.94 -9.75 14.28
C ALA A 324 13.95 -8.68 13.81
N TRP A 325 12.69 -8.81 14.24
CA TRP A 325 11.65 -7.81 14.05
C TRP A 325 11.68 -6.74 15.15
N THR A 326 11.52 -5.49 14.77
CA THR A 326 11.37 -4.36 15.69
C THR A 326 10.26 -3.43 15.19
N SER A 327 9.37 -2.99 16.09
CA SER A 327 8.38 -1.97 15.78
C SER A 327 9.01 -0.58 15.85
N VAL A 328 8.54 0.31 14.98
CA VAL A 328 8.95 1.72 14.91
C VAL A 328 7.72 2.56 14.67
N GLU A 329 7.51 3.57 15.49
CA GLU A 329 6.44 4.54 15.29
C GLU A 329 6.93 5.68 14.39
N GLY A 330 6.00 6.20 13.55
CA GLY A 330 6.22 7.38 12.76
C GLY A 330 6.07 8.67 13.56
N ASP A 331 6.52 9.79 13.01
CA ASP A 331 6.17 11.11 13.55
C ASP A 331 4.65 11.29 13.53
N ALA A 332 4.10 11.90 14.57
CA ALA A 332 2.73 12.40 14.53
C ALA A 332 2.57 13.44 13.42
N ALA A 333 1.46 13.38 12.71
CA ALA A 333 1.13 14.38 11.72
C ALA A 333 0.71 15.72 12.38
N PRO A 334 0.73 16.83 11.65
CA PRO A 334 0.28 18.13 12.18
C PRO A 334 -1.18 18.08 12.66
N GLY A 335 -1.53 18.87 13.69
CA GLY A 335 -2.91 19.03 14.14
C GLY A 335 -3.16 18.77 15.63
N GLY A 336 -2.27 18.03 16.32
CA GLY A 336 -2.25 17.91 17.78
C GLY A 336 -3.48 17.28 18.43
N GLN A 337 -4.32 16.59 17.66
CA GLN A 337 -5.51 15.87 18.14
C GLN A 337 -5.32 14.36 17.95
N THR A 338 -6.23 13.57 18.47
CA THR A 338 -6.30 12.14 18.20
C THR A 338 -6.36 11.89 16.69
N GLN A 339 -5.51 11.03 16.18
CA GLN A 339 -5.32 10.78 14.76
C GLN A 339 -5.39 9.29 14.47
N SER A 340 -5.99 8.94 13.33
CA SER A 340 -5.87 7.62 12.71
C SER A 340 -4.88 7.71 11.56
N TYR A 341 -4.20 6.61 11.26
CA TYR A 341 -3.21 6.53 10.19
C TYR A 341 -3.49 5.31 9.33
N ASP A 342 -3.31 5.45 8.03
CA ASP A 342 -3.29 4.34 7.10
C ASP A 342 -2.10 4.50 6.14
N ILE A 343 -1.24 3.50 6.09
CA ILE A 343 -0.08 3.46 5.19
C ILE A 343 -0.38 2.51 4.06
N GLU A 344 -0.57 3.08 2.88
CA GLU A 344 -0.98 2.36 1.68
C GLU A 344 0.18 1.75 0.91
N ALA A 345 1.33 2.43 0.87
CA ALA A 345 2.48 1.93 0.13
C ALA A 345 3.84 2.34 0.74
N LEU A 346 4.84 1.50 0.47
CA LEU A 346 6.23 1.68 0.88
C LEU A 346 7.16 1.55 -0.34
N ALA A 347 8.21 2.38 -0.40
CA ALA A 347 9.24 2.27 -1.44
C ALA A 347 10.63 2.64 -0.91
N PRO A 348 11.73 2.04 -1.44
CA PRO A 348 13.08 2.49 -1.12
C PRO A 348 13.33 3.89 -1.68
N THR A 349 14.05 4.77 -0.96
CA THR A 349 14.37 6.13 -1.46
C THR A 349 15.48 6.16 -2.52
N GLY A 350 16.02 5.00 -2.92
CA GLY A 350 17.23 4.90 -3.72
C GLY A 350 18.52 5.26 -2.96
N ARG A 351 18.41 5.62 -1.67
CA ARG A 351 19.54 5.79 -0.75
C ARG A 351 19.58 4.61 0.22
N THR A 352 20.76 4.06 0.45
CA THR A 352 20.93 2.88 1.29
C THR A 352 20.28 3.06 2.67
N GLY A 353 19.37 2.16 3.00
CA GLY A 353 18.70 2.07 4.30
C GLY A 353 17.69 3.16 4.58
N GLN A 354 17.20 3.88 3.57
CA GLN A 354 16.13 4.85 3.70
C GLN A 354 14.94 4.49 2.80
N PHE A 355 13.73 4.74 3.32
CA PHE A 355 12.47 4.36 2.68
C PHE A 355 11.46 5.50 2.73
N TRP A 356 10.53 5.49 1.79
CA TRP A 356 9.32 6.28 1.77
C TRP A 356 8.13 5.46 2.23
N SER A 357 7.18 6.10 2.88
CA SER A 357 5.82 5.64 3.05
C SER A 357 4.85 6.69 2.58
N VAL A 358 3.74 6.26 2.01
CA VAL A 358 2.63 7.12 1.63
C VAL A 358 1.32 6.55 2.15
N GLY A 359 0.37 7.42 2.38
CA GLY A 359 -0.95 7.09 2.87
C GLY A 359 -1.70 8.35 3.26
N PHE A 360 -2.46 8.26 4.33
CA PHE A 360 -3.21 9.38 4.87
C PHE A 360 -3.31 9.30 6.39
N TYR A 361 -3.74 10.40 7.01
CA TYR A 361 -4.15 10.45 8.40
C TYR A 361 -5.50 11.16 8.54
N GLY A 362 -6.29 10.73 9.48
CA GLY A 362 -7.56 11.32 9.82
C GLY A 362 -7.48 12.08 11.15
N LEU A 363 -8.07 13.28 11.21
CA LEU A 363 -8.26 14.00 12.47
C LEU A 363 -9.61 13.58 13.07
N ILE A 364 -9.58 13.18 14.34
CA ILE A 364 -10.79 12.86 15.10
C ILE A 364 -11.17 14.09 15.90
N THR A 365 -12.29 14.73 15.53
CA THR A 365 -12.85 15.89 16.23
C THR A 365 -14.21 15.54 16.77
N GLY A 366 -14.31 15.36 18.10
CA GLY A 366 -15.55 14.95 18.75
C GLY A 366 -15.92 13.49 18.47
N GLU A 367 -17.19 13.22 18.19
CA GLU A 367 -17.71 11.85 17.96
C GLU A 367 -17.58 11.39 16.49
N SER A 368 -17.02 12.20 15.58
CA SER A 368 -16.89 11.87 14.17
C SER A 368 -15.53 12.26 13.60
N THR A 369 -15.03 11.47 12.66
CA THR A 369 -13.89 11.83 11.80
C THR A 369 -14.25 13.06 11.00
N SER A 370 -13.44 14.09 11.10
CA SER A 370 -13.75 15.37 10.45
C SER A 370 -13.07 15.55 9.12
N ALA A 371 -11.79 15.22 9.00
CA ALA A 371 -11.02 15.44 7.78
C ALA A 371 -9.92 14.39 7.65
N GLN A 372 -9.62 14.03 6.41
CA GLN A 372 -8.54 13.13 6.03
C GLN A 372 -7.51 13.92 5.22
N TYR A 373 -6.24 13.66 5.45
CA TYR A 373 -5.14 14.38 4.83
C TYR A 373 -4.07 13.43 4.35
N GLU A 374 -3.46 13.75 3.24
CA GLU A 374 -2.34 13.00 2.70
C GLU A 374 -1.14 13.00 3.65
N LEU A 375 -0.38 11.90 3.63
CA LEU A 375 0.82 11.72 4.43
C LEU A 375 1.94 11.11 3.60
N ILE A 376 3.12 11.72 3.67
CA ILE A 376 4.38 11.11 3.24
C ILE A 376 5.36 11.16 4.39
N GLN A 377 5.87 10.00 4.78
CA GLN A 377 6.96 9.91 5.74
C GLN A 377 8.21 9.32 5.09
N ARG A 378 9.34 9.57 5.72
CA ARG A 378 10.64 9.07 5.29
C ARG A 378 11.41 8.51 6.46
N SER A 379 11.92 7.29 6.32
CA SER A 379 12.79 6.72 7.34
C SER A 379 14.17 7.39 7.36
N THR A 380 14.75 7.54 8.54
CA THR A 380 16.18 7.83 8.71
C THR A 380 17.00 6.55 8.59
N ARG A 381 18.29 6.66 8.64
CA ARG A 381 19.19 5.49 8.66
C ARG A 381 19.25 4.84 10.04
#